data_6548af0d62cac30ff67a61931e6c2949
#
_entry.id   6548af0d62cac30ff67a61931e6c2949
#
_cell.length_a   1.000
_cell.length_b   1.000
_cell.length_c   1.000
_cell.angle_alpha   90.00
_cell.angle_beta   90.00
_cell.angle_gamma   90.00
#
_symmetry.space_group_name_H-M   'P 1'
#
loop_
_entity.id
_entity.type
_entity.pdbx_description
1 polymer ?
#
loop_
_entity_poly.entity_id
_entity_poly.type
_entity_poly.pdbx_seq_one_letter_code
_entity_poly.pdbx_strand_id
1 'polypeptide(L)'
;IRKNKLIFTKNIDNFFDWVKGAELVELKKCDTDEDPVRPELDNVFRRSYGRKIYGVKYGGEIHAVMCFAYTNQIPKNVEELDKFSHDAYLQSAQRDQNIGQIAIAYTVWSKKKGGGKLIVKEVFKKIKKSNHLDRLITLSPLTEMATKFHSKNGAKLLQINETTQNFEYLVEKKK
;
A
#
# COMPACT_ATOMS: atom_id res chain seq x y z
N ILE A 1 0.03 -31.07 -25.78
CA ILE A 1 -1.14 -30.67 -25.02
C ILE A 1 -0.97 -31.07 -23.53
N ARG A 2 -0.51 -32.30 -23.23
CA ARG A 2 -0.31 -32.73 -21.83
C ARG A 2 0.83 -31.99 -21.12
N LYS A 3 1.91 -31.61 -21.80
CA LYS A 3 3.03 -30.85 -21.20
C LYS A 3 2.63 -29.43 -20.79
N ASN A 4 1.82 -28.76 -21.62
CA ASN A 4 1.35 -27.41 -21.31
C ASN A 4 0.37 -27.37 -20.12
N LYS A 5 -0.45 -28.41 -19.97
CA LYS A 5 -1.38 -28.53 -18.86
C LYS A 5 -0.66 -28.76 -17.52
N LEU A 6 0.44 -29.53 -17.53
CA LEU A 6 1.25 -29.79 -16.34
C LEU A 6 2.03 -28.55 -15.87
N ILE A 7 2.58 -27.76 -16.81
CA ILE A 7 3.29 -26.51 -16.50
C ILE A 7 2.32 -25.48 -15.91
N PHE A 8 1.13 -25.36 -16.48
CA PHE A 8 0.08 -24.45 -16.01
C PHE A 8 -0.38 -24.81 -14.59
N THR A 9 -0.63 -26.10 -14.31
CA THR A 9 -1.04 -26.58 -12.99
C THR A 9 0.06 -26.33 -11.95
N LYS A 10 1.32 -26.59 -12.27
CA LYS A 10 2.46 -26.38 -11.38
C LYS A 10 2.68 -24.89 -11.04
N ASN A 11 2.45 -23.98 -12.00
CA ASN A 11 2.53 -22.53 -11.76
C ASN A 11 1.38 -22.04 -10.88
N ILE A 12 0.19 -22.60 -11.01
CA ILE A 12 -0.97 -22.28 -10.17
C ILE A 12 -0.74 -22.78 -8.75
N ASP A 13 -0.25 -24.01 -8.57
CA ASP A 13 0.04 -24.56 -7.24
C ASP A 13 1.10 -23.73 -6.52
N ASN A 14 2.17 -23.32 -7.18
CA ASN A 14 3.20 -22.44 -6.63
C ASN A 14 2.63 -21.06 -6.24
N PHE A 15 1.72 -20.52 -7.05
CA PHE A 15 1.05 -19.25 -6.77
C PHE A 15 0.16 -19.36 -5.51
N PHE A 16 -0.62 -20.41 -5.39
CA PHE A 16 -1.48 -20.64 -4.21
C PHE A 16 -0.67 -20.87 -2.94
N ASP A 17 0.42 -21.65 -3.01
CA ASP A 17 1.32 -21.85 -1.88
C ASP A 17 1.96 -20.54 -1.43
N TRP A 18 2.37 -19.72 -2.38
CA TRP A 18 2.94 -18.39 -2.11
C TRP A 18 1.93 -17.45 -1.43
N VAL A 19 0.70 -17.39 -1.92
CA VAL A 19 -0.39 -16.57 -1.32
C VAL A 19 -0.73 -17.06 0.08
N LYS A 20 -0.79 -18.37 0.32
CA LYS A 20 -1.08 -18.94 1.63
C LYS A 20 0.03 -18.70 2.65
N GLY A 21 1.29 -18.72 2.22
CA GLY A 21 2.44 -18.53 3.09
C GLY A 21 2.82 -17.07 3.32
N ALA A 22 2.17 -16.14 2.62
CA ALA A 22 2.48 -14.72 2.71
C ALA A 22 1.83 -14.09 3.94
N GLU A 23 2.59 -13.26 4.65
CA GLU A 23 2.14 -12.54 5.83
C GLU A 23 2.45 -11.05 5.70
N LEU A 24 1.46 -10.20 5.96
CA LEU A 24 1.65 -8.76 6.06
C LEU A 24 2.15 -8.44 7.47
N VAL A 25 3.31 -7.81 7.56
CA VAL A 25 3.95 -7.45 8.83
C VAL A 25 4.23 -5.96 8.89
N GLU A 26 4.11 -5.38 10.08
CA GLU A 26 4.52 -4.01 10.32
C GLU A 26 6.03 -3.97 10.54
N LEU A 27 6.72 -3.07 9.83
CA LEU A 27 8.16 -2.91 9.92
C LEU A 27 8.51 -1.68 10.75
N LYS A 28 9.56 -1.77 11.57
CA LYS A 28 10.08 -0.65 12.35
C LYS A 28 10.88 0.33 11.48
N LYS A 29 11.45 -0.16 10.39
CA LYS A 29 12.23 0.62 9.43
C LYS A 29 12.27 -0.09 8.08
N CYS A 30 12.58 0.65 7.04
CA CYS A 30 12.88 0.13 5.71
C CYS A 30 14.19 0.73 5.21
N ASP A 31 14.78 0.12 4.20
CA ASP A 31 15.90 0.73 3.49
C ASP A 31 15.34 1.74 2.48
N THR A 32 15.47 3.02 2.82
CA THR A 32 14.91 4.10 1.99
C THR A 32 15.62 4.24 0.65
N ASP A 33 16.85 3.77 0.52
CA ASP A 33 17.60 3.77 -0.74
C ASP A 33 17.00 2.78 -1.75
N GLU A 34 16.29 1.75 -1.28
CA GLU A 34 15.56 0.80 -2.13
C GLU A 34 14.25 1.36 -2.68
N ASP A 35 13.74 2.46 -2.13
CA ASP A 35 12.49 3.07 -2.56
C ASP A 35 12.67 3.86 -3.86
N PRO A 36 12.15 3.40 -5.00
CA PRO A 36 12.33 4.10 -6.27
C PRO A 36 11.42 5.32 -6.43
N VAL A 37 10.48 5.51 -5.52
CA VAL A 37 9.45 6.55 -5.61
C VAL A 37 9.78 7.75 -4.74
N ARG A 38 10.10 7.51 -3.46
CA ARG A 38 10.30 8.59 -2.48
C ARG A 38 11.50 8.31 -1.56
N PRO A 39 12.70 8.16 -2.13
CA PRO A 39 13.89 7.86 -1.33
C PRO A 39 14.26 8.99 -0.36
N GLU A 40 13.78 10.20 -0.61
CA GLU A 40 14.01 11.38 0.23
C GLU A 40 13.27 11.34 1.58
N LEU A 41 12.24 10.50 1.71
CA LEU A 41 11.50 10.38 2.96
C LEU A 41 12.17 9.36 3.88
N ASP A 42 12.65 9.84 5.03
CA ASP A 42 13.35 8.99 5.99
C ASP A 42 12.40 8.14 6.85
N ASN A 43 12.96 7.27 7.70
CA ASN A 43 12.17 6.40 8.56
C ASN A 43 11.46 7.16 9.69
N VAL A 44 11.94 8.32 10.08
CA VAL A 44 11.26 9.19 11.05
C VAL A 44 9.94 9.68 10.44
N PHE A 45 9.97 10.19 9.21
CA PHE A 45 8.75 10.58 8.50
C PHE A 45 7.79 9.40 8.38
N ARG A 46 8.29 8.24 7.96
CA ARG A 46 7.46 7.05 7.64
C ARG A 46 6.77 6.45 8.86
N ARG A 47 7.19 6.82 10.06
CA ARG A 47 6.63 6.31 11.32
C ARG A 47 6.02 7.37 12.22
N SER A 48 6.12 8.65 11.86
CA SER A 48 5.55 9.74 12.63
C SER A 48 4.04 9.88 12.38
N TYR A 49 3.34 10.42 13.35
CA TYR A 49 1.90 10.75 13.26
C TYR A 49 1.03 9.55 12.82
N GLY A 50 1.32 8.39 13.39
CA GLY A 50 0.55 7.17 13.11
C GLY A 50 0.84 6.53 11.76
N ARG A 51 1.77 7.05 10.98
CA ARG A 51 2.20 6.45 9.71
C ARG A 51 2.85 5.10 9.96
N LYS A 52 2.71 4.20 9.01
CA LYS A 52 3.19 2.82 9.14
C LYS A 52 3.93 2.35 7.90
N ILE A 53 4.89 1.48 8.13
CA ILE A 53 5.61 0.75 7.11
C ILE A 53 5.15 -0.70 7.16
N TYR A 54 4.63 -1.22 6.05
CA TYR A 54 4.27 -2.63 5.95
C TYR A 54 5.17 -3.34 4.97
N GLY A 55 5.51 -4.58 5.30
CA GLY A 55 6.16 -5.51 4.40
C GLY A 55 5.33 -6.76 4.24
N VAL A 56 5.42 -7.40 3.09
CA VAL A 56 4.90 -8.75 2.91
C VAL A 56 6.05 -9.74 3.03
N LYS A 57 5.91 -10.64 3.98
CA LYS A 57 6.93 -11.64 4.31
C LYS A 57 6.54 -13.00 3.77
N TYR A 58 7.46 -13.65 3.11
CA TYR A 58 7.30 -15.01 2.61
C TYR A 58 8.64 -15.75 2.66
N GLY A 59 8.63 -16.98 3.18
CA GLY A 59 9.84 -17.76 3.31
C GLY A 59 10.94 -17.10 4.16
N GLY A 60 10.56 -16.29 5.16
CA GLY A 60 11.52 -15.58 6.02
C GLY A 60 12.06 -14.28 5.43
N GLU A 61 11.67 -13.90 4.21
CA GLU A 61 12.15 -12.71 3.50
C GLU A 61 11.01 -11.73 3.22
N ILE A 62 11.35 -10.42 3.20
CA ILE A 62 10.43 -9.37 2.77
C ILE A 62 10.46 -9.26 1.25
N HIS A 63 9.32 -9.44 0.62
CA HIS A 63 9.16 -9.44 -0.84
C HIS A 63 8.76 -8.08 -1.41
N ALA A 64 8.07 -7.28 -0.63
CA ALA A 64 7.67 -5.93 -1.02
C ALA A 64 7.43 -5.08 0.21
N VAL A 65 7.48 -3.76 0.05
CA VAL A 65 7.24 -2.77 1.10
C VAL A 65 6.23 -1.75 0.61
N MET A 66 5.34 -1.33 1.49
CA MET A 66 4.35 -0.29 1.24
C MET A 66 4.22 0.61 2.47
N CYS A 67 4.28 1.91 2.26
CA CYS A 67 4.18 2.89 3.34
C CYS A 67 2.85 3.61 3.31
N PHE A 68 2.27 3.81 4.48
CA PHE A 68 0.95 4.39 4.67
C PHE A 68 0.97 5.62 5.57
N ALA A 69 0.16 6.59 5.19
CA ALA A 69 -0.34 7.64 6.06
C ALA A 69 -1.86 7.52 6.17
N TYR A 70 -2.42 8.00 7.26
CA TYR A 70 -3.87 7.95 7.50
C TYR A 70 -4.38 9.38 7.59
N THR A 71 -5.37 9.70 6.78
CA THR A 71 -5.87 11.07 6.62
C THR A 71 -7.40 11.09 6.63
N ASN A 72 -7.96 12.29 6.73
CA ASN A 72 -9.40 12.52 6.52
C ASN A 72 -9.67 13.27 5.21
N GLN A 73 -8.61 13.69 4.52
CA GLN A 73 -8.67 14.36 3.22
C GLN A 73 -7.69 13.71 2.26
N ILE A 74 -7.93 13.85 0.97
CA ILE A 74 -7.09 13.27 -0.08
C ILE A 74 -5.93 14.22 -0.39
N PRO A 75 -4.67 13.82 -0.10
CA PRO A 75 -3.52 14.68 -0.36
C PRO A 75 -3.18 14.70 -1.86
N LYS A 76 -2.79 15.85 -2.37
CA LYS A 76 -2.35 16.03 -3.76
C LYS A 76 -0.82 16.01 -3.92
N ASN A 77 -0.09 16.11 -2.82
CA ASN A 77 1.37 16.11 -2.80
C ASN A 77 1.87 15.67 -1.42
N VAL A 78 3.19 15.56 -1.27
CA VAL A 78 3.80 15.12 -0.01
C VAL A 78 3.59 16.13 1.12
N GLU A 79 3.57 17.40 0.81
CA GLU A 79 3.32 18.45 1.80
C GLU A 79 1.91 18.33 2.39
N GLU A 80 0.90 18.11 1.54
CA GLU A 80 -0.46 17.83 2.00
C GLU A 80 -0.58 16.49 2.72
N LEU A 81 0.16 15.47 2.27
CA LEU A 81 0.23 14.18 2.95
C LEU A 81 0.69 14.35 4.40
N ASP A 82 1.76 15.11 4.59
CA ASP A 82 2.32 15.39 5.91
C ASP A 82 1.31 16.15 6.77
N LYS A 83 0.76 17.24 6.25
CA LYS A 83 -0.22 18.06 6.95
C LYS A 83 -1.47 17.28 7.31
N PHE A 84 -2.07 16.59 6.36
CA PHE A 84 -3.34 15.89 6.57
C PHE A 84 -3.21 14.69 7.51
N SER A 85 -2.08 13.99 7.46
CA SER A 85 -1.85 12.89 8.40
C SER A 85 -1.55 13.40 9.82
N HIS A 86 -0.82 14.51 9.94
CA HIS A 86 -0.59 15.18 11.22
C HIS A 86 -1.91 15.65 11.84
N ASP A 87 -2.75 16.33 11.07
CA ASP A 87 -4.06 16.81 11.52
C ASP A 87 -4.96 15.64 11.98
N ALA A 88 -5.01 14.57 11.21
CA ALA A 88 -5.80 13.37 11.56
C ALA A 88 -5.30 12.73 12.86
N TYR A 89 -3.99 12.65 13.05
CA TYR A 89 -3.38 12.14 14.28
C TYR A 89 -3.75 12.96 15.49
N LEU A 90 -3.67 14.29 15.41
CA LEU A 90 -4.05 15.19 16.50
C LEU A 90 -5.54 15.08 16.84
N GLN A 91 -6.39 14.99 15.83
CA GLN A 91 -7.83 14.82 16.03
C GLN A 91 -8.16 13.48 16.70
N SER A 92 -7.48 12.41 16.32
CA SER A 92 -7.68 11.09 16.92
C SER A 92 -7.25 11.07 18.40
N ALA A 93 -6.14 11.70 18.73
CA ALA A 93 -5.65 11.81 20.11
C ALA A 93 -6.62 12.58 21.02
N GLN A 94 -7.27 13.62 20.49
CA GLN A 94 -8.24 14.43 21.24
C GLN A 94 -9.57 13.72 21.48
N ARG A 95 -9.93 12.78 20.60
CA ARG A 95 -11.25 12.13 20.62
C ARG A 95 -11.22 10.67 21.05
N ASP A 96 -10.05 10.16 21.42
CA ASP A 96 -9.84 8.74 21.71
C ASP A 96 -10.35 7.84 20.58
N GLN A 97 -10.12 8.27 19.33
CA GLN A 97 -10.56 7.58 18.11
C GLN A 97 -9.36 7.10 17.28
N ASN A 98 -9.65 6.22 16.35
CA ASN A 98 -8.66 5.75 15.39
C ASN A 98 -8.19 6.87 14.44
N ILE A 99 -6.95 6.79 14.03
CA ILE A 99 -6.31 7.72 13.11
C ILE A 99 -7.03 7.67 11.76
N GLY A 100 -7.42 8.81 11.20
CA GLY A 100 -7.96 9.02 9.88
C GLY A 100 -8.74 7.86 9.21
N GLN A 101 -9.71 8.17 8.38
CA GLN A 101 -10.58 7.17 7.73
C GLN A 101 -10.05 6.71 6.37
N ILE A 102 -9.07 7.42 5.83
CA ILE A 102 -8.49 7.11 4.53
C ILE A 102 -7.06 6.61 4.71
N ALA A 103 -6.79 5.40 4.21
CA ALA A 103 -5.41 4.90 4.12
C ALA A 103 -4.79 5.42 2.82
N ILE A 104 -3.70 6.17 2.95
CA ILE A 104 -2.96 6.69 1.80
C ILE A 104 -1.68 5.89 1.62
N ALA A 105 -1.62 5.09 0.56
CA ALA A 105 -0.40 4.42 0.13
C ALA A 105 0.45 5.42 -0.67
N TYR A 106 1.53 5.94 -0.08
CA TYR A 106 2.32 6.97 -0.73
C TYR A 106 3.60 6.44 -1.38
N THR A 107 3.99 5.22 -1.08
CA THR A 107 5.06 4.53 -1.81
C THR A 107 4.89 3.01 -1.69
N VAL A 108 5.25 2.31 -2.74
CA VAL A 108 5.28 0.86 -2.81
C VAL A 108 6.43 0.42 -3.71
N TRP A 109 7.18 -0.58 -3.26
CA TRP A 109 8.20 -1.20 -4.12
C TRP A 109 8.31 -2.68 -3.83
N SER A 110 8.80 -3.41 -4.82
CA SER A 110 8.97 -4.85 -4.75
C SER A 110 10.45 -5.23 -4.75
N LYS A 111 10.83 -6.13 -3.86
CA LYS A 111 12.17 -6.72 -3.79
C LYS A 111 12.24 -8.03 -4.58
N LYS A 112 11.10 -8.66 -4.82
CA LYS A 112 10.97 -9.93 -5.55
C LYS A 112 9.84 -9.81 -6.58
N LYS A 113 9.99 -10.48 -7.71
CA LYS A 113 8.96 -10.50 -8.76
C LYS A 113 7.60 -10.93 -8.19
N GLY A 114 6.57 -10.16 -8.47
CA GLY A 114 5.21 -10.41 -7.98
C GLY A 114 4.95 -9.89 -6.56
N GLY A 115 5.97 -9.40 -5.85
CA GLY A 115 5.81 -8.88 -4.49
C GLY A 115 4.88 -7.68 -4.40
N GLY A 116 4.93 -6.80 -5.39
CA GLY A 116 4.05 -5.63 -5.45
C GLY A 116 2.57 -6.00 -5.54
N LYS A 117 2.23 -6.95 -6.39
CA LYS A 117 0.86 -7.48 -6.50
C LYS A 117 0.41 -8.13 -5.19
N LEU A 118 1.30 -8.88 -4.56
CA LEU A 118 1.02 -9.57 -3.31
C LEU A 118 0.74 -8.58 -2.18
N ILE A 119 1.57 -7.56 -2.02
CA ILE A 119 1.37 -6.58 -0.94
C ILE A 119 0.09 -5.77 -1.12
N VAL A 120 -0.26 -5.39 -2.34
CA VAL A 120 -1.54 -4.73 -2.62
C VAL A 120 -2.70 -5.60 -2.16
N LYS A 121 -2.67 -6.88 -2.49
CA LYS A 121 -3.72 -7.84 -2.12
C LYS A 121 -3.83 -8.00 -0.60
N GLU A 122 -2.72 -8.17 0.10
CA GLU A 122 -2.70 -8.34 1.55
C GLU A 122 -3.12 -7.08 2.31
N VAL A 123 -2.69 -5.92 1.85
CA VAL A 123 -3.12 -4.63 2.39
C VAL A 123 -4.62 -4.41 2.17
N PHE A 124 -5.12 -4.72 0.98
CA PHE A 124 -6.54 -4.60 0.66
C PHE A 124 -7.40 -5.45 1.61
N LYS A 125 -6.98 -6.69 1.88
CA LYS A 125 -7.66 -7.56 2.86
C LYS A 125 -7.69 -6.94 4.25
N LYS A 126 -6.56 -6.37 4.69
CA LYS A 126 -6.45 -5.73 6.00
C LYS A 126 -7.40 -4.53 6.13
N ILE A 127 -7.45 -3.68 5.12
CA ILE A 127 -8.33 -2.50 5.11
C ILE A 127 -9.80 -2.92 5.07
N LYS A 128 -10.14 -3.94 4.29
CA LYS A 128 -11.49 -4.48 4.22
C LYS A 128 -12.01 -4.99 5.57
N LYS A 129 -11.12 -5.52 6.41
CA LYS A 129 -11.44 -5.98 7.77
C LYS A 129 -11.42 -4.87 8.82
N SER A 130 -10.86 -3.72 8.51
CA SER A 130 -10.77 -2.60 9.44
C SER A 130 -12.15 -2.01 9.72
N ASN A 131 -12.41 -1.63 10.98
CA ASN A 131 -13.67 -0.99 11.39
C ASN A 131 -13.70 0.52 11.12
N HIS A 132 -12.54 1.15 10.94
CA HIS A 132 -12.42 2.61 10.84
C HIS A 132 -11.92 3.11 9.49
N LEU A 133 -11.23 2.28 8.71
CA LEU A 133 -10.73 2.66 7.39
C LEU A 133 -11.80 2.38 6.33
N ASP A 134 -12.22 3.42 5.63
CA ASP A 134 -13.29 3.33 4.63
C ASP A 134 -12.75 3.30 3.21
N ARG A 135 -11.55 3.88 2.98
CA ARG A 135 -10.99 4.09 1.65
C ARG A 135 -9.51 3.75 1.60
N LEU A 136 -9.08 3.22 0.48
CA LEU A 136 -7.67 3.00 0.14
C LEU A 136 -7.34 3.81 -1.11
N ILE A 137 -6.54 4.85 -0.93
CA ILE A 137 -6.16 5.78 -1.99
C ILE A 137 -4.64 5.85 -2.06
N THR A 138 -4.09 6.06 -3.23
CA THR A 138 -2.64 6.22 -3.41
C THR A 138 -2.27 7.70 -3.55
N LEU A 139 -1.03 8.02 -3.24
CA LEU A 139 -0.37 9.25 -3.69
C LEU A 139 0.81 8.81 -4.56
N SER A 140 0.61 8.78 -5.86
CA SER A 140 1.53 8.20 -6.83
C SER A 140 2.20 9.26 -7.70
N PRO A 141 3.43 9.02 -8.19
CA PRO A 141 4.02 9.93 -9.16
C PRO A 141 3.28 9.85 -10.51
N LEU A 142 3.39 10.93 -11.30
CA LEU A 142 2.85 10.96 -12.68
C LEU A 142 3.78 10.21 -13.64
N THR A 143 3.88 8.89 -13.46
CA THR A 143 4.69 8.02 -14.31
C THR A 143 3.83 6.94 -14.93
N GLU A 144 4.24 6.48 -16.10
CA GLU A 144 3.59 5.36 -16.77
C GLU A 144 3.67 4.08 -15.95
N MET A 145 4.81 3.85 -15.26
CA MET A 145 5.01 2.70 -14.41
C MET A 145 4.00 2.67 -13.26
N ALA A 146 3.79 3.78 -12.55
CA ALA A 146 2.82 3.86 -11.46
C ALA A 146 1.39 3.66 -11.99
N THR A 147 1.05 4.28 -13.10
CA THR A 147 -0.27 4.13 -13.74
C THR A 147 -0.56 2.68 -14.11
N LYS A 148 0.37 2.01 -14.75
CA LYS A 148 0.23 0.60 -15.12
C LYS A 148 0.11 -0.31 -13.90
N PHE A 149 0.95 -0.08 -12.88
CA PHE A 149 0.94 -0.89 -11.67
C PHE A 149 -0.41 -0.82 -10.96
N HIS A 150 -0.91 0.38 -10.69
CA HIS A 150 -2.17 0.52 -9.95
C HIS A 150 -3.38 0.09 -10.79
N SER A 151 -3.42 0.42 -12.07
CA SER A 151 -4.51 -0.01 -12.96
C SER A 151 -4.55 -1.53 -13.11
N LYS A 152 -3.40 -2.16 -13.26
CA LYS A 152 -3.29 -3.63 -13.37
C LYS A 152 -3.75 -4.33 -12.09
N ASN A 153 -3.55 -3.72 -10.93
CA ASN A 153 -3.98 -4.26 -9.65
C ASN A 153 -5.42 -3.89 -9.27
N GLY A 154 -6.18 -3.28 -10.17
CA GLY A 154 -7.60 -3.04 -10.00
C GLY A 154 -8.00 -1.68 -9.46
N ALA A 155 -7.06 -0.76 -9.31
CA ALA A 155 -7.36 0.61 -8.90
C ALA A 155 -7.93 1.43 -10.06
N LYS A 156 -8.71 2.44 -9.71
CA LYS A 156 -9.23 3.42 -10.66
C LYS A 156 -8.59 4.78 -10.42
N LEU A 157 -8.28 5.49 -11.49
CA LEU A 157 -7.78 6.86 -11.39
C LEU A 157 -8.86 7.75 -10.77
N LEU A 158 -8.54 8.38 -9.66
CA LEU A 158 -9.44 9.29 -8.94
C LEU A 158 -9.22 10.72 -9.40
N GLN A 159 -7.98 11.19 -9.44
CA GLN A 159 -7.62 12.53 -9.88
C GLN A 159 -6.15 12.62 -10.29
N ILE A 160 -5.87 13.61 -11.15
CA ILE A 160 -4.52 13.99 -11.55
C ILE A 160 -4.22 15.35 -10.92
N ASN A 161 -3.07 15.48 -10.28
CA ASN A 161 -2.60 16.69 -9.64
C ASN A 161 -1.45 17.29 -10.44
N GLU A 162 -0.84 18.36 -9.94
CA GLU A 162 0.27 19.03 -10.63
C GLU A 162 1.47 18.10 -10.88
N THR A 163 1.89 17.35 -9.86
CA THR A 163 3.07 16.46 -9.93
C THR A 163 2.77 15.01 -9.54
N THR A 164 1.54 14.72 -9.14
CA THR A 164 1.11 13.40 -8.64
C THR A 164 -0.23 13.00 -9.22
N GLN A 165 -0.63 11.78 -8.92
CA GLN A 165 -1.97 11.27 -9.19
C GLN A 165 -2.44 10.40 -8.05
N ASN A 166 -3.75 10.34 -7.85
CA ASN A 166 -4.36 9.49 -6.84
C ASN A 166 -5.17 8.39 -7.52
N PHE A 167 -4.90 7.15 -7.17
CA PHE A 167 -5.71 5.99 -7.54
C PHE A 167 -6.51 5.54 -6.34
N GLU A 168 -7.68 4.98 -6.57
CA GLU A 168 -8.51 4.41 -5.52
C GLU A 168 -8.77 2.93 -5.77
N TYR A 169 -8.50 2.13 -4.75
CA TYR A 169 -8.93 0.73 -4.67
C TYR A 169 -10.27 0.70 -3.94
N LEU A 170 -11.35 0.36 -4.65
CA LEU A 170 -12.69 0.37 -4.06
C LEU A 170 -12.81 -0.73 -3.00
N VAL A 171 -13.07 -0.32 -1.78
CA VAL A 171 -13.23 -1.23 -0.64
C VAL A 171 -14.72 -1.44 -0.39
N GLU A 172 -15.23 -2.61 -0.78
CA GLU A 172 -16.59 -3.01 -0.46
C GLU A 172 -16.59 -3.72 0.88
N LYS A 173 -17.21 -3.10 1.88
CA LYS A 173 -17.34 -3.69 3.20
C LYS A 173 -18.63 -4.48 3.31
N LYS A 174 -18.53 -5.69 3.86
CA LYS A 174 -19.73 -6.46 4.24
C LYS A 174 -20.41 -5.75 5.41
N LYS A 175 -21.66 -5.46 5.20
CA LYS A 175 -22.51 -4.94 6.28
C LYS A 175 -22.80 -6.03 7.29
#